data_088aaeeec929f51c189a3718f3e82418
#
_entry.id   088aaeeec929f51c189a3718f3e82418
#
_cell.length_a   1.000
_cell.length_b   1.000
_cell.length_c   1.000
_cell.angle_alpha   90.00
_cell.angle_beta   90.00
_cell.angle_gamma   90.00
#
_symmetry.space_group_name_H-M   'P 1'
#
loop_
_entity.id
_entity.type
_entity.pdbx_description
1 polymer ?
#
loop_
_entity_poly.entity_id
_entity_poly.type
_entity_poly.pdbx_seq_one_letter_code
_entity_poly.pdbx_strand_id
1 'polypeptide(L)'
;MKSLKLATSICSCPEVDAALGNKSHPCHSVVSVQDEMVATDAQMRQRPEPWIGNIETARVLFLSSNPGLSDDPNIAEREDFPTYKVSDQEAGNFFVNRFDQKNIPVHATFNHPTEPNFLVRCVDGNYRSGMKQQKRPQATWQGIHDHAMAILGEKCDPNKDYALTEIVHCKSKMAAGVEEASSHCVDKWLMPILELSQAEIVFVMGSKVRDFFAIPLLEFAENFGSDKNKVYKSLSQRERALRDIQISDFGGKKRLYVYCFHPTHAISPNTIESMFGTQLLTWLQNLSMGQTKIPQSTEELTKLINTYTN
;
A
#
# COMPACT_ATOMS: atom_id res chain seq x y z
N MET A 1 10.27 11.55 15.03
CA MET A 1 9.52 12.83 15.23
C MET A 1 9.02 13.45 13.93
N LYS A 2 9.78 13.44 12.82
CA LYS A 2 9.30 14.00 11.52
C LYS A 2 8.13 13.18 10.93
N SER A 3 8.24 11.87 10.96
CA SER A 3 7.21 10.95 10.48
C SER A 3 5.88 11.13 11.19
N LEU A 4 5.85 11.15 12.53
CA LEU A 4 4.60 11.35 13.27
C LEU A 4 3.95 12.71 12.95
N LYS A 5 4.74 13.77 12.78
CA LYS A 5 4.21 15.09 12.38
C LYS A 5 3.56 15.03 11.00
N LEU A 6 4.19 14.38 10.03
CA LEU A 6 3.62 14.22 8.70
C LEU A 6 2.35 13.34 8.74
N ALA A 7 2.38 12.21 9.47
CA ALA A 7 1.21 11.35 9.63
C ALA A 7 0.02 12.10 10.24
N THR A 8 0.27 12.88 11.31
CA THR A 8 -0.73 13.75 11.93
C THR A 8 -1.31 14.76 10.92
N SER A 9 -0.44 15.38 10.10
CA SER A 9 -0.89 16.35 9.08
C SER A 9 -1.74 15.70 7.97
N ILE A 10 -1.48 14.44 7.62
CA ILE A 10 -2.30 13.69 6.67
C ILE A 10 -3.66 13.34 7.30
N CYS A 11 -3.68 12.89 8.56
CA CYS A 11 -4.92 12.60 9.28
C CYS A 11 -5.83 13.83 9.42
N SER A 12 -5.26 15.02 9.48
CA SER A 12 -5.96 16.32 9.53
C SER A 12 -5.93 17.05 8.20
N CYS A 13 -5.93 16.33 7.08
CA CYS A 13 -5.80 16.93 5.76
C CYS A 13 -6.83 18.06 5.53
N PRO A 14 -6.38 19.30 5.29
CA PRO A 14 -7.28 20.44 5.13
C PRO A 14 -8.11 20.37 3.85
N GLU A 15 -7.71 19.51 2.89
CA GLU A 15 -8.46 19.31 1.64
C GLU A 15 -9.79 18.58 1.87
N VAL A 16 -9.96 17.91 3.02
CA VAL A 16 -11.24 17.27 3.36
C VAL A 16 -12.33 18.32 3.54
N ASP A 17 -12.08 19.35 4.34
CA ASP A 17 -13.05 20.42 4.57
C ASP A 17 -13.26 21.27 3.30
N ALA A 18 -12.19 21.59 2.57
CA ALA A 18 -12.26 22.31 1.30
C ALA A 18 -13.11 21.54 0.26
N ALA A 19 -12.94 20.22 0.20
CA ALA A 19 -13.67 19.34 -0.72
C ALA A 19 -15.17 19.23 -0.36
N LEU A 20 -15.51 19.18 0.93
CA LEU A 20 -16.91 19.16 1.38
C LEU A 20 -17.66 20.44 1.01
N GLY A 21 -16.98 21.57 1.04
CA GLY A 21 -17.55 22.88 0.66
C GLY A 21 -17.56 23.17 -0.84
N ASN A 22 -16.89 22.38 -1.66
CA ASN A 22 -16.69 22.70 -3.09
C ASN A 22 -16.75 21.44 -3.97
N LYS A 23 -17.83 21.30 -4.73
CA LYS A 23 -18.05 20.18 -5.66
C LYS A 23 -17.03 20.09 -6.80
N SER A 24 -16.36 21.18 -7.13
CA SER A 24 -15.32 21.22 -8.17
C SER A 24 -13.94 20.90 -7.62
N HIS A 25 -13.81 20.65 -6.32
CA HIS A 25 -12.54 20.28 -5.70
C HIS A 25 -12.11 18.87 -6.14
N PRO A 26 -10.85 18.62 -6.52
CA PRO A 26 -10.40 17.30 -6.98
C PRO A 26 -10.65 16.17 -5.96
N CYS A 27 -10.62 16.48 -4.66
CA CYS A 27 -10.92 15.50 -3.62
C CYS A 27 -12.43 15.37 -3.30
N HIS A 28 -13.33 16.13 -3.95
CA HIS A 28 -14.75 16.10 -3.59
C HIS A 28 -15.35 14.70 -3.70
N SER A 29 -15.16 14.04 -4.84
CA SER A 29 -15.75 12.72 -5.10
C SER A 29 -15.29 11.68 -4.05
N VAL A 30 -14.00 11.65 -3.71
CA VAL A 30 -13.46 10.67 -2.75
C VAL A 30 -13.89 10.98 -1.31
N VAL A 31 -14.02 12.25 -0.94
CA VAL A 31 -14.42 12.65 0.41
C VAL A 31 -15.92 12.41 0.63
N SER A 32 -16.74 12.70 -0.37
CA SER A 32 -18.21 12.55 -0.32
C SER A 32 -18.69 11.10 -0.24
N VAL A 33 -17.85 10.13 -0.54
CA VAL A 33 -18.19 8.69 -0.38
C VAL A 33 -18.65 8.36 1.04
N GLN A 34 -18.23 9.12 2.03
CA GLN A 34 -18.60 8.91 3.43
C GLN A 34 -19.85 9.70 3.87
N ASP A 35 -20.43 10.56 3.02
CA ASP A 35 -21.52 11.48 3.44
C ASP A 35 -22.75 10.73 3.95
N GLU A 36 -23.14 9.63 3.30
CA GLU A 36 -24.26 8.80 3.76
C GLU A 36 -24.00 8.19 5.15
N MET A 37 -22.75 7.81 5.42
CA MET A 37 -22.35 7.17 6.69
C MET A 37 -22.31 8.17 7.84
N VAL A 38 -22.04 9.45 7.55
CA VAL A 38 -21.90 10.53 8.54
C VAL A 38 -23.08 11.49 8.58
N ALA A 39 -24.18 11.13 7.93
CA ALA A 39 -25.36 11.98 7.81
C ALA A 39 -25.92 12.47 9.17
N THR A 40 -25.73 11.69 10.23
CA THR A 40 -26.20 12.01 11.58
C THR A 40 -25.11 12.59 12.48
N ASP A 41 -23.85 12.36 12.18
CA ASP A 41 -22.70 12.84 12.97
C ASP A 41 -21.44 12.94 12.08
N ALA A 42 -21.11 14.17 11.68
CA ALA A 42 -19.94 14.44 10.83
C ALA A 42 -18.61 13.98 11.46
N GLN A 43 -18.53 13.89 12.79
CA GLN A 43 -17.34 13.40 13.48
C GLN A 43 -17.10 11.91 13.32
N MET A 44 -18.09 11.16 12.82
CA MET A 44 -17.92 9.74 12.47
C MET A 44 -17.17 9.53 11.15
N ARG A 45 -16.91 10.59 10.38
CA ARG A 45 -16.05 10.48 9.20
C ARG A 45 -14.69 9.92 9.59
N GLN A 46 -14.26 8.89 8.88
CA GLN A 46 -12.93 8.30 9.08
C GLN A 46 -11.87 9.24 8.51
N ARG A 47 -10.78 9.35 9.23
CA ARG A 47 -9.65 10.20 8.85
C ARG A 47 -8.88 9.63 7.67
N PRO A 48 -8.22 10.47 6.86
CA PRO A 48 -7.24 10.02 5.88
C PRO A 48 -6.15 9.16 6.54
N GLU A 49 -5.75 8.08 5.88
CA GLU A 49 -4.71 7.15 6.36
C GLU A 49 -3.34 7.54 5.80
N PRO A 50 -2.34 7.87 6.64
CA PRO A 50 -1.01 8.27 6.15
C PRO A 50 -0.22 7.09 5.59
N TRP A 51 0.10 6.14 6.43
CA TRP A 51 0.75 4.86 6.14
C TRP A 51 0.64 3.95 7.35
N ILE A 52 0.93 2.67 7.15
CA ILE A 52 1.01 1.65 8.19
C ILE A 52 2.45 1.13 8.23
N GLY A 53 3.00 0.91 9.42
CA GLY A 53 4.38 0.48 9.63
C GLY A 53 5.36 1.65 9.78
N ASN A 54 6.65 1.36 9.93
CA ASN A 54 7.67 2.40 10.14
C ASN A 54 8.29 2.86 8.83
N ILE A 55 7.84 3.98 8.31
CA ILE A 55 8.30 4.53 7.03
C ILE A 55 9.79 4.89 7.01
N GLU A 56 10.37 5.24 8.18
CA GLU A 56 11.77 5.65 8.29
C GLU A 56 12.75 4.47 8.32
N THR A 57 12.29 3.25 8.65
CA THR A 57 13.15 2.05 8.73
C THR A 57 12.77 0.94 7.77
N ALA A 58 11.57 1.01 7.20
CA ALA A 58 11.07 0.03 6.26
C ALA A 58 12.03 -0.13 5.07
N ARG A 59 12.42 -1.37 4.79
CA ARG A 59 13.26 -1.73 3.64
C ARG A 59 12.47 -1.89 2.36
N VAL A 60 11.19 -2.16 2.51
CA VAL A 60 10.23 -2.34 1.41
C VAL A 60 9.01 -1.46 1.68
N LEU A 61 8.56 -0.76 0.66
CA LEU A 61 7.33 0.03 0.69
C LEU A 61 6.31 -0.58 -0.26
N PHE A 62 5.12 -0.83 0.25
CA PHE A 62 3.96 -1.18 -0.57
C PHE A 62 3.15 0.09 -0.86
N LEU A 63 2.73 0.26 -2.09
CA LEU A 63 1.96 1.40 -2.56
C LEU A 63 0.67 0.92 -3.20
N SER A 64 -0.45 1.29 -2.61
CA SER A 64 -1.81 0.96 -3.05
C SER A 64 -2.53 2.20 -3.57
N SER A 65 -3.73 2.04 -4.11
CA SER A 65 -4.50 3.17 -4.65
C SER A 65 -5.09 4.06 -3.55
N ASN A 66 -5.76 3.45 -2.60
CA ASN A 66 -6.47 4.13 -1.52
C ASN A 66 -6.91 3.14 -0.45
N PRO A 67 -7.13 3.60 0.79
CA PRO A 67 -7.73 2.78 1.82
C PRO A 67 -9.17 2.42 1.45
N GLY A 68 -9.54 1.15 1.64
CA GLY A 68 -10.89 0.67 1.38
C GLY A 68 -11.90 1.15 2.43
N LEU A 69 -13.11 1.46 1.99
CA LEU A 69 -14.27 1.67 2.84
C LEU A 69 -15.21 0.49 2.69
N SER A 70 -15.64 -0.11 3.81
CA SER A 70 -16.57 -1.24 3.77
C SER A 70 -17.98 -0.80 3.41
N ASP A 71 -18.69 -1.66 2.67
CA ASP A 71 -20.13 -1.50 2.39
C ASP A 71 -21.02 -1.96 3.54
N ASP A 72 -20.45 -2.71 4.49
CA ASP A 72 -21.21 -3.21 5.63
C ASP A 72 -21.37 -2.08 6.67
N PRO A 73 -22.59 -1.56 6.89
CA PRO A 73 -22.85 -0.49 7.85
C PRO A 73 -22.42 -0.91 9.26
N ASN A 74 -22.43 -2.21 9.59
CA ASN A 74 -21.95 -2.69 10.88
C ASN A 74 -20.42 -2.61 11.00
N ILE A 75 -19.71 -2.63 9.87
CA ILE A 75 -18.25 -2.39 9.87
C ILE A 75 -17.96 -0.89 9.94
N ALA A 76 -18.79 -0.06 9.34
CA ALA A 76 -18.67 1.39 9.44
C ALA A 76 -18.94 1.91 10.87
N GLU A 77 -19.83 1.26 11.60
CA GLU A 77 -20.09 1.53 13.03
C GLU A 77 -18.97 1.00 13.94
N ARG A 78 -18.08 0.15 13.43
CA ARG A 78 -16.90 -0.29 14.18
C ARG A 78 -15.88 0.82 14.16
N GLU A 79 -15.59 1.33 15.31
CA GLU A 79 -14.49 2.27 15.58
C GLU A 79 -13.11 1.62 15.39
N ASP A 80 -12.97 0.79 14.35
CA ASP A 80 -11.71 0.09 14.05
C ASP A 80 -10.66 1.04 13.47
N PHE A 81 -11.10 2.21 12.98
CA PHE A 81 -10.25 3.25 12.42
C PHE A 81 -10.54 4.61 13.08
N PRO A 82 -9.52 5.47 13.18
CA PRO A 82 -9.71 6.82 13.70
C PRO A 82 -10.72 7.62 12.90
N THR A 83 -11.65 8.24 13.60
CA THR A 83 -12.59 9.22 13.08
C THR A 83 -12.21 10.61 13.58
N TYR A 84 -12.95 11.65 13.19
CA TYR A 84 -12.73 13.00 13.71
C TYR A 84 -13.12 13.17 15.21
N LYS A 85 -13.59 12.10 15.87
CA LYS A 85 -13.78 12.06 17.33
C LYS A 85 -12.47 11.98 18.11
N VAL A 86 -11.41 11.41 17.51
CA VAL A 86 -10.09 11.37 18.14
C VAL A 86 -9.23 12.53 17.64
N SER A 87 -8.26 12.95 18.44
CA SER A 87 -7.34 14.01 18.05
C SER A 87 -6.47 13.61 16.85
N ASP A 88 -5.98 14.59 16.11
CA ASP A 88 -5.10 14.38 14.95
C ASP A 88 -3.85 13.58 15.33
N GLN A 89 -3.28 13.85 16.50
CA GLN A 89 -2.09 13.17 17.01
C GLN A 89 -2.38 11.72 17.37
N GLU A 90 -3.52 11.44 18.00
CA GLU A 90 -3.94 10.06 18.30
C GLU A 90 -4.16 9.27 17.02
N ALA A 91 -4.80 9.88 16.02
CA ALA A 91 -5.00 9.26 14.71
C ALA A 91 -3.66 8.95 14.02
N GLY A 92 -2.74 9.92 13.97
CA GLY A 92 -1.40 9.72 13.40
C GLY A 92 -0.64 8.60 14.13
N ASN A 93 -0.68 8.61 15.45
CA ASN A 93 -0.07 7.57 16.27
C ASN A 93 -0.67 6.18 16.03
N PHE A 94 -1.99 6.10 15.88
CA PHE A 94 -2.67 4.85 15.59
C PHE A 94 -2.14 4.20 14.31
N PHE A 95 -2.04 4.96 13.23
CA PHE A 95 -1.63 4.41 11.93
C PHE A 95 -0.15 4.00 11.92
N VAL A 96 0.75 4.85 12.39
CA VAL A 96 2.19 4.53 12.38
C VAL A 96 2.57 3.38 13.32
N ASN A 97 1.76 3.09 14.31
CA ASN A 97 1.97 2.01 15.28
C ASN A 97 0.93 0.89 15.16
N ARG A 98 0.24 0.77 14.03
CA ARG A 98 -0.88 -0.16 13.87
C ARG A 98 -0.49 -1.62 14.12
N PHE A 99 0.72 -2.00 13.75
CA PHE A 99 1.27 -3.34 13.97
C PHE A 99 2.31 -3.38 15.09
N ASP A 100 2.19 -2.51 16.09
CA ASP A 100 3.08 -2.56 17.25
C ASP A 100 2.94 -3.89 17.98
N GLN A 101 4.00 -4.68 17.92
CA GLN A 101 4.07 -6.05 18.45
C GLN A 101 4.50 -6.12 19.92
N LYS A 102 4.60 -5.00 20.63
CA LYS A 102 5.08 -4.99 22.03
C LYS A 102 4.27 -5.93 22.94
N ASN A 103 2.97 -6.06 22.64
CA ASN A 103 2.04 -6.86 23.42
C ASN A 103 1.44 -8.03 22.63
N ILE A 104 1.80 -8.21 21.36
CA ILE A 104 1.27 -9.26 20.49
C ILE A 104 2.44 -9.92 19.76
N PRO A 105 2.60 -11.24 19.85
CA PRO A 105 3.56 -11.98 19.03
C PRO A 105 3.27 -11.79 17.53
N VAL A 106 4.29 -11.71 16.70
CA VAL A 106 4.15 -11.55 15.23
C VAL A 106 3.26 -12.64 14.64
N HIS A 107 3.41 -13.88 15.08
CA HIS A 107 2.58 -15.01 14.63
C HIS A 107 1.09 -14.88 14.99
N ALA A 108 0.73 -14.10 16.00
CA ALA A 108 -0.65 -13.82 16.33
C ALA A 108 -1.27 -12.70 15.47
N THR A 109 -0.45 -11.90 14.80
CA THR A 109 -0.90 -10.82 13.90
C THR A 109 -1.22 -11.34 12.51
N PHE A 110 -0.47 -12.33 12.03
CA PHE A 110 -0.62 -12.89 10.69
C PHE A 110 -0.85 -14.39 10.75
N ASN A 111 -1.37 -14.95 9.66
CA ASN A 111 -1.72 -16.36 9.61
C ASN A 111 -0.50 -17.24 9.94
N HIS A 112 -0.59 -17.93 11.06
CA HIS A 112 0.39 -18.92 11.46
C HIS A 112 -0.16 -20.33 11.17
N PRO A 113 0.66 -21.31 10.77
CA PRO A 113 0.18 -22.65 10.45
C PRO A 113 -0.65 -23.32 11.54
N THR A 114 -0.37 -23.02 12.81
CA THR A 114 -1.05 -23.60 13.97
C THR A 114 -2.03 -22.64 14.67
N GLU A 115 -1.93 -21.32 14.41
CA GLU A 115 -2.76 -20.30 15.07
C GLU A 115 -3.21 -19.23 14.06
N PRO A 116 -4.33 -19.44 13.37
CA PRO A 116 -4.81 -18.55 12.31
C PRO A 116 -5.47 -17.29 12.89
N ASN A 117 -4.78 -16.51 13.68
CA ASN A 117 -5.31 -15.30 14.28
C ASN A 117 -4.59 -14.06 13.77
N PHE A 118 -5.20 -13.43 12.81
CA PHE A 118 -4.83 -12.10 12.39
C PHE A 118 -5.43 -11.09 13.37
N LEU A 119 -4.60 -10.44 14.17
CA LEU A 119 -5.02 -9.42 15.11
C LEU A 119 -4.72 -8.02 14.56
N VAL A 120 -5.70 -7.16 14.65
CA VAL A 120 -5.61 -5.76 14.23
C VAL A 120 -5.87 -4.89 15.46
N ARG A 121 -4.97 -3.95 15.70
CA ARG A 121 -5.19 -2.93 16.71
C ARG A 121 -6.31 -2.00 16.28
N CYS A 122 -7.29 -1.82 17.16
CA CYS A 122 -8.40 -0.90 16.97
C CYS A 122 -8.15 0.43 17.70
N VAL A 123 -8.95 1.44 17.42
CA VAL A 123 -8.81 2.77 18.01
C VAL A 123 -9.03 2.77 19.52
N ASP A 124 -9.86 1.85 20.02
CA ASP A 124 -10.11 1.64 21.46
C ASP A 124 -8.93 0.95 22.19
N GLY A 125 -7.81 0.70 21.47
CA GLY A 125 -6.64 0.02 22.01
C GLY A 125 -6.76 -1.50 22.09
N ASN A 126 -7.94 -2.07 21.84
CA ASN A 126 -8.14 -3.50 21.81
C ASN A 126 -7.66 -4.10 20.48
N TYR A 127 -7.45 -5.42 20.51
CA TYR A 127 -7.08 -6.18 19.32
C TYR A 127 -8.24 -7.07 18.91
N ARG A 128 -8.54 -7.08 17.61
CA ARG A 128 -9.61 -7.91 17.05
C ARG A 128 -9.05 -8.78 15.94
N SER A 129 -9.48 -10.03 15.88
CA SER A 129 -9.28 -10.83 14.68
C SER A 129 -10.07 -10.17 13.54
N GLY A 130 -9.43 -10.00 12.40
CA GLY A 130 -10.05 -9.32 11.26
C GLY A 130 -11.44 -9.88 10.97
N MET A 131 -12.47 -9.09 11.04
CA MET A 131 -13.91 -9.37 11.04
C MET A 131 -14.40 -10.37 12.10
N LYS A 132 -15.42 -9.96 12.86
CA LYS A 132 -16.03 -10.67 14.02
C LYS A 132 -16.39 -12.16 13.81
N GLN A 133 -16.36 -12.65 12.59
CA GLN A 133 -16.77 -14.04 12.28
C GLN A 133 -15.77 -14.76 11.37
N GLN A 134 -14.69 -14.11 10.93
CA GLN A 134 -13.72 -14.76 10.05
C GLN A 134 -12.51 -15.22 10.87
N LYS A 135 -12.31 -16.52 10.90
CA LYS A 135 -11.09 -17.16 11.42
C LYS A 135 -9.88 -16.94 10.49
N ARG A 136 -9.96 -15.98 9.56
CA ARG A 136 -8.91 -15.73 8.56
C ARG A 136 -8.45 -14.28 8.61
N PRO A 137 -7.18 -14.02 8.35
CA PRO A 137 -6.65 -12.68 8.20
C PRO A 137 -7.42 -11.89 7.12
N GLN A 138 -7.39 -10.57 7.21
CA GLN A 138 -7.86 -9.74 6.12
C GLN A 138 -6.96 -9.97 4.90
N ALA A 139 -7.55 -10.36 3.78
CA ALA A 139 -6.84 -10.85 2.61
C ALA A 139 -5.79 -9.86 2.08
N THR A 140 -6.09 -8.56 2.10
CA THR A 140 -5.14 -7.52 1.66
C THR A 140 -3.88 -7.51 2.52
N TRP A 141 -4.03 -7.47 3.84
CA TRP A 141 -2.87 -7.38 4.73
C TRP A 141 -2.08 -8.69 4.78
N GLN A 142 -2.76 -9.82 4.76
CA GLN A 142 -2.08 -11.11 4.67
C GLN A 142 -1.27 -11.21 3.37
N GLY A 143 -1.85 -10.83 2.24
CA GLY A 143 -1.12 -10.89 0.97
C GLY A 143 0.06 -9.91 0.90
N ILE A 144 -0.05 -8.71 1.50
CA ILE A 144 1.08 -7.78 1.65
C ILE A 144 2.17 -8.42 2.52
N HIS A 145 1.79 -9.04 3.63
CA HIS A 145 2.75 -9.71 4.50
C HIS A 145 3.42 -10.91 3.81
N ASP A 146 2.67 -11.68 3.03
CA ASP A 146 3.22 -12.79 2.24
C ASP A 146 4.25 -12.30 1.20
N HIS A 147 3.99 -11.19 0.53
CA HIS A 147 4.96 -10.53 -0.35
C HIS A 147 6.18 -10.01 0.43
N ALA A 148 5.96 -9.43 1.60
CA ALA A 148 7.05 -8.96 2.46
C ALA A 148 7.92 -10.13 2.93
N MET A 149 7.32 -11.24 3.38
CA MET A 149 8.05 -12.45 3.77
C MET A 149 8.86 -13.04 2.61
N ALA A 150 8.32 -13.04 1.40
CA ALA A 150 9.04 -13.52 0.23
C ALA A 150 10.33 -12.73 -0.04
N ILE A 151 10.36 -11.43 0.27
CA ILE A 151 11.51 -10.54 0.03
C ILE A 151 12.42 -10.42 1.26
N LEU A 152 11.83 -10.34 2.45
CA LEU A 152 12.54 -9.99 3.69
C LEU A 152 12.83 -11.21 4.58
N GLY A 153 12.24 -12.36 4.22
CA GLY A 153 12.30 -13.60 5.00
C GLY A 153 11.16 -13.73 6.02
N GLU A 154 10.98 -14.96 6.51
CA GLU A 154 9.86 -15.35 7.38
C GLU A 154 9.78 -14.60 8.72
N LYS A 155 10.88 -13.99 9.15
CA LYS A 155 10.96 -13.23 10.42
C LYS A 155 10.75 -11.72 10.24
N CYS A 156 10.25 -11.27 9.08
CA CYS A 156 10.02 -9.85 8.87
C CYS A 156 8.98 -9.30 9.86
N ASP A 157 9.29 -8.14 10.42
CA ASP A 157 8.42 -7.44 11.37
C ASP A 157 7.54 -6.42 10.61
N PRO A 158 6.22 -6.59 10.63
CA PRO A 158 5.31 -5.71 9.89
C PRO A 158 5.33 -4.25 10.36
N ASN A 159 5.80 -4.00 11.59
CA ASN A 159 5.89 -2.64 12.13
C ASN A 159 7.25 -1.98 11.88
N LYS A 160 8.22 -2.70 11.32
CA LYS A 160 9.60 -2.24 11.21
C LYS A 160 10.20 -2.42 9.82
N ASP A 161 9.99 -3.59 9.21
CA ASP A 161 10.74 -4.01 8.03
C ASP A 161 10.07 -3.62 6.72
N TYR A 162 8.75 -3.37 6.74
CA TYR A 162 8.00 -2.85 5.61
C TYR A 162 6.93 -1.85 6.03
N ALA A 163 6.49 -1.04 5.09
CA ALA A 163 5.39 -0.11 5.28
C ALA A 163 4.42 -0.18 4.09
N LEU A 164 3.17 0.25 4.33
CA LEU A 164 2.13 0.40 3.32
C LEU A 164 1.65 1.85 3.31
N THR A 165 1.57 2.45 2.13
CA THR A 165 0.90 3.73 1.91
C THR A 165 0.07 3.71 0.62
N GLU A 166 -0.66 4.78 0.36
CA GLU A 166 -1.55 4.91 -0.78
C GLU A 166 -1.25 6.18 -1.59
N ILE A 167 -1.69 6.20 -2.86
CA ILE A 167 -1.64 7.42 -3.69
C ILE A 167 -2.73 8.42 -3.30
N VAL A 168 -3.87 7.94 -2.77
CA VAL A 168 -4.94 8.76 -2.19
C VAL A 168 -5.22 8.28 -0.77
N HIS A 169 -5.06 9.17 0.20
CA HIS A 169 -5.15 8.81 1.63
C HIS A 169 -6.58 8.76 2.17
N CYS A 170 -7.55 9.33 1.46
CA CYS A 170 -8.96 9.26 1.84
C CYS A 170 -9.53 7.88 1.54
N LYS A 171 -10.34 7.36 2.47
CA LYS A 171 -11.05 6.10 2.28
C LYS A 171 -12.08 6.24 1.17
N SER A 172 -12.12 5.24 0.30
CA SER A 172 -13.06 5.20 -0.81
C SER A 172 -13.68 3.81 -0.96
N LYS A 173 -14.92 3.79 -1.42
CA LYS A 173 -15.67 2.60 -1.81
C LYS A 173 -15.38 2.31 -3.28
N MET A 174 -14.88 1.13 -3.59
CA MET A 174 -14.57 0.72 -4.96
C MET A 174 -13.68 1.73 -5.72
N ALA A 175 -12.84 2.45 -4.98
CA ALA A 175 -11.98 3.52 -5.49
C ALA A 175 -12.73 4.66 -6.21
N ALA A 176 -13.96 4.98 -5.78
CA ALA A 176 -14.67 6.15 -6.28
C ALA A 176 -13.93 7.44 -5.94
N GLY A 177 -13.78 8.36 -6.89
CA GLY A 177 -13.10 9.64 -6.74
C GLY A 177 -11.57 9.55 -6.62
N VAL A 178 -10.97 8.36 -6.73
CA VAL A 178 -9.53 8.19 -6.59
C VAL A 178 -8.76 8.79 -7.75
N GLU A 179 -9.26 8.64 -8.98
CA GLU A 179 -8.59 9.16 -10.17
C GLU A 179 -8.48 10.67 -10.13
N GLU A 180 -9.58 11.36 -9.81
CA GLU A 180 -9.64 12.83 -9.74
C GLU A 180 -8.75 13.38 -8.61
N ALA A 181 -8.67 12.68 -7.48
CA ALA A 181 -7.88 13.10 -6.33
C ALA A 181 -6.39 12.78 -6.44
N SER A 182 -5.99 11.83 -7.31
CA SER A 182 -4.66 11.21 -7.30
C SER A 182 -3.54 12.24 -7.45
N SER A 183 -3.55 13.06 -8.50
CA SER A 183 -2.46 14.02 -8.73
C SER A 183 -2.30 14.98 -7.55
N HIS A 184 -3.41 15.52 -7.05
CA HIS A 184 -3.40 16.45 -5.94
C HIS A 184 -2.88 15.81 -4.64
N CYS A 185 -3.32 14.58 -4.35
CA CYS A 185 -2.92 13.86 -3.15
C CYS A 185 -1.45 13.39 -3.21
N VAL A 186 -0.99 12.95 -4.38
CA VAL A 186 0.40 12.56 -4.61
C VAL A 186 1.34 13.74 -4.38
N ASP A 187 1.09 14.89 -5.00
CA ASP A 187 1.93 16.09 -4.85
C ASP A 187 1.99 16.56 -3.39
N LYS A 188 0.87 16.51 -2.70
CA LYS A 188 0.77 17.02 -1.34
C LYS A 188 1.33 16.08 -0.29
N TRP A 189 1.11 14.76 -0.43
CA TRP A 189 1.34 13.80 0.64
C TRP A 189 2.27 12.65 0.27
N LEU A 190 2.12 12.03 -0.90
CA LEU A 190 2.96 10.89 -1.27
C LEU A 190 4.43 11.31 -1.46
N MET A 191 4.69 12.45 -2.06
CA MET A 191 6.05 12.94 -2.23
C MET A 191 6.79 13.11 -0.89
N PRO A 192 6.23 13.82 0.12
CA PRO A 192 6.84 13.87 1.45
C PRO A 192 7.01 12.49 2.13
N ILE A 193 6.08 11.56 1.93
CA ILE A 193 6.21 10.18 2.46
C ILE A 193 7.40 9.48 1.81
N LEU A 194 7.54 9.57 0.50
CA LEU A 194 8.66 8.97 -0.22
C LEU A 194 9.99 9.61 0.17
N GLU A 195 10.04 10.91 0.41
CA GLU A 195 11.25 11.58 0.91
C GLU A 195 11.72 11.05 2.28
N LEU A 196 10.77 10.72 3.17
CA LEU A 196 11.07 10.13 4.48
C LEU A 196 11.47 8.66 4.37
N SER A 197 10.92 7.92 3.40
CA SER A 197 11.10 6.49 3.27
C SER A 197 12.55 6.12 2.96
N GLN A 198 13.08 5.12 3.67
CA GLN A 198 14.37 4.50 3.38
C GLN A 198 14.25 3.32 2.40
N ALA A 199 13.04 2.89 2.07
CA ALA A 199 12.82 1.76 1.18
C ALA A 199 13.48 1.96 -0.19
N GLU A 200 14.25 0.98 -0.62
CA GLU A 200 14.86 0.93 -1.95
C GLU A 200 13.95 0.20 -2.95
N ILE A 201 13.03 -0.62 -2.46
CA ILE A 201 12.05 -1.35 -3.27
C ILE A 201 10.65 -0.83 -2.95
N VAL A 202 9.92 -0.43 -3.99
CA VAL A 202 8.53 0.00 -3.89
C VAL A 202 7.67 -0.97 -4.70
N PHE A 203 6.81 -1.73 -4.03
CA PHE A 203 5.81 -2.56 -4.69
C PHE A 203 4.57 -1.73 -5.04
N VAL A 204 4.31 -1.56 -6.31
CA VAL A 204 3.14 -0.87 -6.85
C VAL A 204 2.01 -1.87 -7.03
N MET A 205 0.98 -1.80 -6.19
CA MET A 205 -0.07 -2.81 -6.11
C MET A 205 -1.35 -2.41 -6.86
N GLY A 206 -1.70 -3.19 -7.86
CA GLY A 206 -2.94 -3.05 -8.59
C GLY A 206 -2.89 -2.07 -9.76
N SER A 207 -3.86 -2.21 -10.66
CA SER A 207 -3.86 -1.49 -11.95
C SER A 207 -4.01 0.02 -11.81
N LYS A 208 -4.80 0.49 -10.86
CA LYS A 208 -5.03 1.95 -10.69
C LYS A 208 -3.76 2.69 -10.28
N VAL A 209 -2.97 2.13 -9.37
CA VAL A 209 -1.68 2.71 -9.00
C VAL A 209 -0.71 2.63 -10.15
N ARG A 210 -0.64 1.47 -10.81
CA ARG A 210 0.18 1.30 -12.01
C ARG A 210 -0.18 2.30 -13.10
N ASP A 211 -1.47 2.47 -13.38
CA ASP A 211 -1.94 3.37 -14.45
C ASP A 211 -1.61 4.84 -14.09
N PHE A 212 -1.66 5.21 -12.81
CA PHE A 212 -1.21 6.53 -12.36
C PHE A 212 0.29 6.74 -12.59
N PHE A 213 1.12 5.76 -12.26
CA PHE A 213 2.57 5.85 -12.47
C PHE A 213 2.99 5.54 -13.90
N ALA A 214 2.13 4.98 -14.74
CA ALA A 214 2.43 4.63 -16.12
C ALA A 214 2.81 5.85 -16.97
N ILE A 215 2.28 7.03 -16.68
CA ILE A 215 2.58 8.25 -17.43
C ILE A 215 4.01 8.76 -17.16
N PRO A 216 4.53 8.84 -15.90
CA PRO A 216 5.92 9.23 -15.63
C PRO A 216 6.91 8.06 -15.53
N LEU A 217 6.47 6.83 -15.17
CA LEU A 217 7.34 5.70 -14.88
C LEU A 217 7.27 4.59 -15.95
N LEU A 218 6.16 4.45 -16.64
CA LEU A 218 5.84 3.30 -17.50
C LEU A 218 5.20 3.74 -18.80
N GLU A 219 5.96 4.23 -19.77
CA GLU A 219 5.47 4.46 -21.15
C GLU A 219 4.85 3.21 -21.83
N PHE A 220 4.65 2.13 -21.09
CA PHE A 220 4.26 0.82 -21.58
C PHE A 220 2.78 0.46 -21.44
N ALA A 221 1.92 1.34 -20.94
CA ALA A 221 0.50 1.01 -20.73
C ALA A 221 -0.36 1.09 -22.01
N GLU A 222 0.20 1.41 -23.14
CA GLU A 222 -0.56 1.43 -24.40
C GLU A 222 -0.90 0.02 -24.86
N ASN A 223 -2.22 -0.24 -24.97
CA ASN A 223 -2.84 -1.29 -25.77
C ASN A 223 -3.01 -2.71 -25.19
N PHE A 224 -3.29 -2.88 -23.93
CA PHE A 224 -3.96 -4.12 -23.50
C PHE A 224 -5.46 -3.84 -23.24
N GLY A 225 -6.32 -4.14 -24.22
CA GLY A 225 -7.78 -4.06 -24.11
C GLY A 225 -8.38 -4.95 -23.01
N SER A 226 -9.67 -5.25 -23.06
CA SER A 226 -10.43 -6.03 -22.07
C SER A 226 -9.84 -7.41 -21.67
N ASP A 227 -8.87 -7.93 -22.43
CA ASP A 227 -8.16 -9.20 -22.18
C ASP A 227 -6.80 -9.05 -21.47
N LYS A 228 -6.56 -7.93 -20.77
CA LYS A 228 -5.28 -7.65 -20.06
C LYS A 228 -4.73 -8.86 -19.28
N ASN A 229 -5.62 -9.57 -18.59
CA ASN A 229 -5.25 -10.73 -17.76
C ASN A 229 -4.79 -11.95 -18.59
N LYS A 230 -5.43 -12.17 -19.74
CA LYS A 230 -5.10 -13.29 -20.63
C LYS A 230 -3.75 -13.08 -21.29
N VAL A 231 -3.51 -11.86 -21.75
CA VAL A 231 -2.23 -11.46 -22.32
C VAL A 231 -1.13 -11.55 -21.26
N TYR A 232 -1.38 -11.05 -20.03
CA TYR A 232 -0.38 -11.13 -18.96
C TYR A 232 0.04 -12.58 -18.65
N LYS A 233 -0.93 -13.50 -18.60
CA LYS A 233 -0.67 -14.92 -18.37
C LYS A 233 0.19 -15.58 -19.44
N SER A 234 0.11 -15.11 -20.68
CA SER A 234 0.90 -15.63 -21.80
C SER A 234 2.34 -15.12 -21.84
N LEU A 235 2.66 -14.05 -21.11
CA LEU A 235 4.02 -13.51 -21.05
C LEU A 235 4.95 -14.46 -20.29
N SER A 236 6.19 -14.57 -20.76
CA SER A 236 7.28 -15.21 -20.01
C SER A 236 7.63 -14.40 -18.75
N GLN A 237 8.35 -15.02 -17.81
CA GLN A 237 8.85 -14.33 -16.63
C GLN A 237 9.74 -13.13 -17.00
N ARG A 238 10.57 -13.28 -18.05
CA ARG A 238 11.41 -12.23 -18.59
C ARG A 238 10.58 -11.03 -19.08
N GLU A 239 9.58 -11.28 -19.91
CA GLU A 239 8.72 -10.23 -20.45
C GLU A 239 7.96 -9.49 -19.36
N ARG A 240 7.46 -10.20 -18.33
CA ARG A 240 6.86 -9.59 -17.15
C ARG A 240 7.86 -8.71 -16.40
N ALA A 241 9.06 -9.24 -16.12
CA ALA A 241 10.08 -8.50 -15.39
C ALA A 241 10.52 -7.23 -16.13
N LEU A 242 10.75 -7.30 -17.44
CA LEU A 242 11.12 -6.15 -18.28
C LEU A 242 10.03 -5.06 -18.31
N ARG A 243 8.77 -5.47 -18.16
CA ARG A 243 7.62 -4.56 -18.16
C ARG A 243 7.32 -3.99 -16.77
N ASP A 244 7.41 -4.81 -15.75
CA ASP A 244 6.84 -4.55 -14.43
C ASP A 244 7.89 -4.14 -13.40
N ILE A 245 9.19 -4.13 -13.75
CA ILE A 245 10.27 -3.68 -12.87
C ILE A 245 10.98 -2.49 -13.51
N GLN A 246 11.08 -1.40 -12.77
CA GLN A 246 11.65 -0.15 -13.27
C GLN A 246 12.44 0.58 -12.20
N ILE A 247 13.34 1.44 -12.65
CA ILE A 247 14.09 2.37 -11.80
C ILE A 247 13.52 3.76 -11.99
N SER A 248 13.31 4.49 -10.90
CA SER A 248 12.91 5.88 -10.95
C SER A 248 13.47 6.66 -9.76
N ASP A 249 13.72 7.95 -9.99
CA ASP A 249 14.07 8.93 -8.94
C ASP A 249 12.83 9.62 -8.36
N PHE A 250 11.63 9.12 -8.65
CA PHE A 250 10.40 9.66 -8.09
C PHE A 250 10.43 9.64 -6.55
N GLY A 251 10.09 10.76 -5.93
CA GLY A 251 10.24 10.94 -4.47
C GLY A 251 11.68 11.21 -4.03
N GLY A 252 12.54 11.76 -4.91
CA GLY A 252 13.84 12.34 -4.56
C GLY A 252 14.97 11.33 -4.29
N LYS A 253 14.70 10.02 -4.38
CA LYS A 253 15.70 8.96 -4.27
C LYS A 253 15.52 7.94 -5.38
N LYS A 254 16.63 7.40 -5.88
CA LYS A 254 16.57 6.27 -6.81
C LYS A 254 16.01 5.03 -6.12
N ARG A 255 14.96 4.46 -6.70
CA ARG A 255 14.28 3.27 -6.20
C ARG A 255 13.97 2.30 -7.32
N LEU A 256 13.83 1.05 -6.95
CA LEU A 256 13.26 0.02 -7.79
C LEU A 256 11.76 -0.04 -7.56
N TYR A 257 10.97 0.21 -8.60
CA TYR A 257 9.52 0.06 -8.58
C TYR A 257 9.16 -1.28 -9.21
N VAL A 258 8.41 -2.09 -8.47
CA VAL A 258 8.00 -3.44 -8.88
C VAL A 258 6.50 -3.50 -8.90
N TYR A 259 5.90 -3.60 -10.07
CA TYR A 259 4.46 -3.80 -10.18
C TYR A 259 4.08 -5.21 -9.72
N CYS A 260 3.04 -5.31 -8.92
CA CYS A 260 2.40 -6.58 -8.57
C CYS A 260 0.88 -6.43 -8.55
N PHE A 261 0.19 -7.56 -8.65
CA PHE A 261 -1.27 -7.54 -8.51
C PHE A 261 -1.67 -7.19 -7.08
N HIS A 262 -2.83 -6.54 -6.95
CA HIS A 262 -3.38 -6.30 -5.62
C HIS A 262 -3.63 -7.66 -4.93
N PRO A 263 -3.27 -7.83 -3.65
CA PRO A 263 -3.32 -9.13 -2.96
C PRO A 263 -4.69 -9.82 -2.95
N THR A 264 -5.78 -9.05 -3.05
CA THR A 264 -7.14 -9.60 -3.13
C THR A 264 -7.51 -10.07 -4.53
N HIS A 265 -6.63 -9.91 -5.51
CA HIS A 265 -6.94 -10.26 -6.89
C HIS A 265 -6.68 -11.74 -7.15
N ALA A 266 -7.68 -12.45 -7.68
CA ALA A 266 -7.60 -13.88 -7.99
C ALA A 266 -6.82 -14.20 -9.29
N ILE A 267 -5.89 -13.33 -9.71
CA ILE A 267 -5.10 -13.52 -10.92
C ILE A 267 -3.84 -14.31 -10.60
N SER A 268 -3.56 -15.33 -11.39
CA SER A 268 -2.28 -16.05 -11.37
C SER A 268 -1.49 -15.69 -12.65
N PRO A 269 -0.17 -15.49 -12.58
CA PRO A 269 0.69 -15.60 -11.40
C PRO A 269 0.59 -14.36 -10.49
N ASN A 270 0.57 -14.53 -9.17
CA ASN A 270 0.38 -13.46 -8.19
C ASN A 270 1.44 -13.40 -7.08
N THR A 271 2.36 -14.34 -7.03
CA THR A 271 3.54 -14.27 -6.16
C THR A 271 4.74 -13.72 -6.92
N ILE A 272 5.65 -13.06 -6.23
CA ILE A 272 6.87 -12.49 -6.84
C ILE A 272 7.65 -13.57 -7.60
N GLU A 273 7.78 -14.76 -7.01
CA GLU A 273 8.48 -15.89 -7.64
C GLU A 273 7.74 -16.37 -8.91
N SER A 274 6.43 -16.53 -8.85
CA SER A 274 5.65 -16.96 -10.02
C SER A 274 5.60 -15.91 -11.14
N MET A 275 5.71 -14.64 -10.79
CA MET A 275 5.74 -13.54 -11.75
C MET A 275 7.09 -13.44 -12.45
N PHE A 276 8.20 -13.51 -11.72
CA PHE A 276 9.52 -13.11 -12.20
C PHE A 276 10.59 -14.21 -12.12
N GLY A 277 10.32 -15.31 -11.44
CA GLY A 277 11.25 -16.43 -11.26
C GLY A 277 12.11 -16.33 -10.00
N THR A 278 12.65 -17.48 -9.59
CA THR A 278 13.42 -17.65 -8.34
C THR A 278 14.70 -16.83 -8.33
N GLN A 279 15.41 -16.73 -9.45
CA GLN A 279 16.68 -15.99 -9.51
C GLN A 279 16.48 -14.49 -9.31
N LEU A 280 15.43 -13.91 -9.93
CA LEU A 280 15.11 -12.50 -9.75
C LEU A 280 14.56 -12.22 -8.35
N LEU A 281 13.78 -13.15 -7.78
CA LEU A 281 13.38 -13.08 -6.38
C LEU A 281 14.61 -13.03 -5.45
N THR A 282 15.59 -13.91 -5.66
CA THR A 282 16.84 -13.92 -4.87
C THR A 282 17.60 -12.60 -5.00
N TRP A 283 17.64 -12.00 -6.19
CA TRP A 283 18.25 -10.68 -6.35
C TRP A 283 17.49 -9.59 -5.58
N LEU A 284 16.14 -9.57 -5.60
CA LEU A 284 15.33 -8.64 -4.82
C LEU A 284 15.56 -8.82 -3.30
N GLN A 285 15.70 -10.06 -2.84
CA GLN A 285 16.07 -10.37 -1.45
C GLN A 285 17.43 -9.75 -1.09
N ASN A 286 18.45 -9.97 -1.92
CA ASN A 286 19.79 -9.41 -1.72
C ASN A 286 19.76 -7.87 -1.73
N LEU A 287 18.97 -7.27 -2.59
CA LEU A 287 18.78 -5.82 -2.63
C LEU A 287 18.15 -5.32 -1.32
N SER A 288 17.09 -5.95 -0.86
CA SER A 288 16.43 -5.57 0.41
C SER A 288 17.33 -5.71 1.63
N MET A 289 18.34 -6.58 1.57
CA MET A 289 19.35 -6.78 2.62
C MET A 289 20.58 -5.87 2.46
N GLY A 290 20.63 -5.03 1.43
CA GLY A 290 21.79 -4.20 1.13
C GLY A 290 23.02 -4.95 0.62
N GLN A 291 22.85 -6.22 0.20
CA GLN A 291 23.92 -7.07 -0.34
C GLN A 291 24.21 -6.79 -1.82
N THR A 292 23.33 -6.10 -2.47
CA THR A 292 23.49 -5.61 -3.85
C THR A 292 22.94 -4.19 -3.93
N LYS A 293 23.11 -3.55 -5.08
CA LYS A 293 22.68 -2.15 -5.29
C LYS A 293 21.64 -2.08 -6.42
N ILE A 294 20.82 -1.05 -6.37
CA ILE A 294 19.93 -0.70 -7.48
C ILE A 294 20.80 -0.39 -8.71
N PRO A 295 20.50 -0.97 -9.89
CA PRO A 295 21.15 -0.61 -11.15
C PRO A 295 21.10 0.89 -11.39
N GLN A 296 22.15 1.44 -12.00
CA GLN A 296 22.24 2.89 -12.19
C GLN A 296 21.43 3.40 -13.38
N SER A 297 21.10 2.51 -14.33
CA SER A 297 20.34 2.84 -15.53
C SER A 297 19.35 1.74 -15.91
N THR A 298 18.38 2.07 -16.74
CA THR A 298 17.43 1.11 -17.33
C THR A 298 18.17 0.04 -18.15
N GLU A 299 19.28 0.39 -18.79
CA GLU A 299 20.09 -0.56 -19.55
C GLU A 299 20.75 -1.61 -18.64
N GLU A 300 21.31 -1.19 -17.50
CA GLU A 300 21.86 -2.11 -16.50
C GLU A 300 20.77 -3.01 -15.92
N LEU A 301 19.59 -2.45 -15.59
CA LEU A 301 18.44 -3.23 -15.14
C LEU A 301 18.02 -4.27 -16.19
N THR A 302 17.94 -3.89 -17.45
CA THR A 302 17.58 -4.78 -18.56
C THR A 302 18.59 -5.93 -18.69
N LYS A 303 19.88 -5.64 -18.61
CA LYS A 303 20.95 -6.67 -18.62
C LYS A 303 20.80 -7.65 -17.45
N LEU A 304 20.55 -7.11 -16.27
CA LEU A 304 20.34 -7.89 -15.04
C LEU A 304 19.12 -8.80 -15.16
N ILE A 305 17.97 -8.27 -15.60
CA ILE A 305 16.74 -9.06 -15.82
C ILE A 305 17.03 -10.19 -16.82
N ASN A 306 17.67 -9.87 -17.95
CA ASN A 306 18.03 -10.89 -18.95
C ASN A 306 18.95 -11.98 -18.39
N THR A 307 19.82 -11.65 -17.44
CA THR A 307 20.71 -12.64 -16.79
C THR A 307 19.93 -13.58 -15.87
N TYR A 308 18.93 -13.07 -15.16
CA TYR A 308 18.21 -13.83 -14.12
C TYR A 308 16.91 -14.50 -14.60
N THR A 309 16.50 -14.26 -15.84
CA THR A 309 15.27 -14.84 -16.41
C THR A 309 15.49 -15.71 -17.66
N ASN A 310 16.75 -16.06 -17.94
CA ASN A 310 17.13 -16.99 -19.01
C ASN A 310 17.15 -18.42 -18.54
#